data_0d09affe3f7afa30ed2f250829241cc4
#
_entry.id   0d09affe3f7afa30ed2f250829241cc4
#
_cell.length_a   1.000
_cell.length_b   1.000
_cell.length_c   1.000
_cell.angle_alpha   90.00
_cell.angle_beta   90.00
_cell.angle_gamma   90.00
#
_symmetry.space_group_name_H-M   'P 1'
#
loop_
_entity.id
_entity.type
_entity.pdbx_description
1 polymer ?
#
loop_
_entity_poly.entity_id
_entity_poly.type
_entity_poly.pdbx_seq_one_letter_code
_entity_poly.pdbx_strand_id
1 'polypeptide(L)'
;MFKGELYLELHRATLTAQQDMKRGCRQEESMLRVTEYLCAAARIKNPDYVYPREELDRIWKTLLLNQFHDILPGSAIAWVHRQARTEYARDIARLNEIALEAGRAIAVVEPDDATITDAVIAPYSRQACETWVVRPASSRAEAGTASMARVAVTHDGDTIVLDNGRLHVRIEADGTVSSIVDQRTNRELVPAGTRLGRYEMLKDEPFHWDAWDIQRDAFLTANALSEASIASVDETANGGAVVHAVTRAKGVEIRTGIVLRPGSATLDFTADVDWHAVEQFLKVDMPVTVQAVNAQYECQYGLVERPINKNTRSDDAKFESCTHRFVRIADADYAAAVVNASTYGSDVSPIHADAAHGTGRGTMVRLSLLSAPLYPDPRTDQGAHSFAWSLVADADMNAVLDEAARLNSPVIGELPDMAPLVSLADATGVIVLDWIKLADDGSSDLIVRLYEAAGGNATATLRLDAALSDAKAGVREVNLMEEPELDAELPRALAGDEPMPADGAVVSLAPFQLATLRIRR
;
A
#
# COMPACT_ATOMS: atom_id res chain seq x y z
N MET A 1 33.28 -9.65 -0.55
CA MET A 1 32.04 -9.01 0.05
C MET A 1 31.06 -8.87 -1.08
N PHE A 2 29.86 -9.44 -0.96
CA PHE A 2 28.78 -9.28 -1.93
C PHE A 2 28.15 -7.89 -1.75
N LYS A 3 27.79 -7.21 -2.84
CA LYS A 3 27.10 -5.92 -2.82
C LYS A 3 25.87 -6.00 -3.72
N GLY A 4 24.74 -5.48 -3.24
CA GLY A 4 23.48 -5.42 -3.95
C GLY A 4 22.47 -6.43 -3.44
N GLU A 5 21.38 -6.58 -4.17
CA GLU A 5 20.26 -7.44 -3.83
C GLU A 5 20.60 -8.92 -4.01
N LEU A 6 20.25 -9.74 -3.04
CA LEU A 6 20.26 -11.20 -3.14
C LEU A 6 18.92 -11.64 -3.77
N TYR A 7 18.91 -11.77 -5.09
CA TYR A 7 17.72 -12.14 -5.84
C TYR A 7 17.58 -13.66 -5.96
N LEU A 8 16.43 -14.21 -5.59
CA LEU A 8 16.11 -15.63 -5.65
C LEU A 8 15.48 -15.98 -7.00
N GLU A 9 16.28 -16.43 -7.96
CA GLU A 9 15.82 -16.68 -9.33
C GLU A 9 14.72 -17.73 -9.44
N LEU A 10 14.73 -18.78 -8.60
CA LEU A 10 13.75 -19.87 -8.61
C LEU A 10 12.49 -19.58 -7.77
N HIS A 11 12.22 -18.33 -7.39
CA HIS A 11 11.11 -17.97 -6.50
C HIS A 11 10.29 -16.80 -7.03
N ARG A 12 10.13 -16.68 -8.34
CA ARG A 12 9.39 -15.58 -8.97
C ARG A 12 7.88 -15.75 -8.87
N ALA A 13 7.37 -16.98 -9.05
CA ALA A 13 5.94 -17.26 -8.93
C ALA A 13 5.43 -17.08 -7.49
N THR A 14 6.29 -17.25 -6.50
CA THR A 14 5.96 -17.04 -5.08
C THR A 14 5.54 -15.60 -4.77
N LEU A 15 5.83 -14.65 -5.64
CA LEU A 15 5.37 -13.26 -5.51
C LEU A 15 3.88 -13.10 -5.85
N THR A 16 3.26 -14.10 -6.52
CA THR A 16 1.87 -14.01 -7.02
C THR A 16 1.01 -15.19 -6.62
N ALA A 17 1.54 -16.43 -6.59
CA ALA A 17 0.77 -17.63 -6.27
C ALA A 17 0.04 -17.52 -4.91
N GLN A 18 -1.20 -18.03 -4.83
CA GLN A 18 -2.07 -17.96 -3.64
C GLN A 18 -2.30 -16.53 -3.16
N GLN A 19 -2.94 -15.72 -4.00
CA GLN A 19 -3.21 -14.30 -3.74
C GLN A 19 -3.92 -14.05 -2.42
N ASP A 20 -4.78 -14.96 -1.97
CA ASP A 20 -5.48 -14.86 -0.68
C ASP A 20 -4.52 -14.84 0.51
N MET A 21 -3.37 -15.53 0.42
CA MET A 21 -2.35 -15.50 1.49
C MET A 21 -1.72 -14.12 1.60
N LYS A 22 -1.38 -13.53 0.49
CA LYS A 22 -0.78 -12.19 0.40
C LYS A 22 -1.75 -11.12 0.88
N ARG A 23 -3.00 -11.19 0.43
CA ARG A 23 -4.06 -10.28 0.83
C ARG A 23 -4.39 -10.41 2.32
N GLY A 24 -4.55 -11.65 2.82
CA GLY A 24 -4.83 -11.92 4.24
C GLY A 24 -3.72 -11.40 5.14
N CYS A 25 -2.47 -11.69 4.81
CA CYS A 25 -1.29 -11.19 5.54
C CYS A 25 -1.30 -9.65 5.60
N ARG A 26 -1.44 -8.97 4.45
CA ARG A 26 -1.44 -7.49 4.37
C ARG A 26 -2.58 -6.87 5.18
N GLN A 27 -3.76 -7.46 5.11
CA GLN A 27 -4.93 -6.98 5.86
C GLN A 27 -4.75 -7.18 7.36
N GLU A 28 -4.23 -8.33 7.80
CA GLU A 28 -4.02 -8.62 9.22
C GLU A 28 -2.91 -7.75 9.82
N GLU A 29 -1.79 -7.52 9.11
CA GLU A 29 -0.75 -6.56 9.49
C GLU A 29 -1.32 -5.15 9.69
N SER A 30 -2.14 -4.70 8.76
CA SER A 30 -2.76 -3.37 8.83
C SER A 30 -3.77 -3.27 9.96
N MET A 31 -4.57 -4.31 10.20
CA MET A 31 -5.53 -4.37 11.30
C MET A 31 -4.84 -4.42 12.67
N LEU A 32 -3.77 -5.18 12.82
CA LEU A 32 -2.98 -5.22 14.07
C LEU A 32 -2.46 -3.83 14.42
N ARG A 33 -1.84 -3.15 13.47
CA ARG A 33 -1.31 -1.80 13.65
C ARG A 33 -2.37 -0.82 14.14
N VAL A 34 -3.51 -0.80 13.49
CA VAL A 34 -4.62 0.10 13.83
C VAL A 34 -5.25 -0.28 15.18
N THR A 35 -5.43 -1.57 15.44
CA THR A 35 -6.03 -2.06 16.68
C THR A 35 -5.14 -1.77 17.89
N GLU A 36 -3.83 -1.99 17.80
CA GLU A 36 -2.89 -1.66 18.88
C GLU A 36 -2.88 -0.16 19.18
N TYR A 37 -2.93 0.69 18.14
CA TYR A 37 -3.06 2.14 18.32
C TYR A 37 -4.33 2.52 19.08
N LEU A 38 -5.50 2.00 18.66
CA LEU A 38 -6.77 2.28 19.33
C LEU A 38 -6.79 1.77 20.77
N CYS A 39 -6.28 0.57 21.01
CA CYS A 39 -6.17 0.01 22.37
C CYS A 39 -5.25 0.84 23.26
N ALA A 40 -4.12 1.34 22.73
CA ALA A 40 -3.24 2.24 23.43
C ALA A 40 -3.93 3.57 23.76
N ALA A 41 -4.65 4.15 22.78
CA ALA A 41 -5.42 5.37 22.98
C ALA A 41 -6.53 5.18 24.03
N ALA A 42 -7.27 4.07 23.95
CA ALA A 42 -8.31 3.73 24.93
C ALA A 42 -7.72 3.63 26.34
N ARG A 43 -6.60 2.94 26.50
CA ARG A 43 -5.95 2.79 27.83
C ARG A 43 -5.40 4.09 28.39
N ILE A 44 -4.91 4.96 27.52
CA ILE A 44 -4.38 6.26 27.90
C ILE A 44 -5.49 7.22 28.34
N LYS A 45 -6.58 7.29 27.57
CA LYS A 45 -7.71 8.20 27.81
C LYS A 45 -8.67 7.66 28.89
N ASN A 46 -8.85 6.33 28.96
CA ASN A 46 -9.73 5.66 29.90
C ASN A 46 -8.95 4.66 30.78
N PRO A 47 -8.63 5.01 32.04
CA PRO A 47 -7.90 4.13 32.97
C PRO A 47 -8.59 2.79 33.28
N ASP A 48 -9.91 2.69 33.07
CA ASP A 48 -10.67 1.46 33.31
C ASP A 48 -10.60 0.48 32.12
N TYR A 49 -10.13 0.92 30.97
CA TYR A 49 -9.96 0.05 29.81
C TYR A 49 -8.82 -0.95 30.02
N VAL A 50 -9.11 -2.22 29.80
CA VAL A 50 -8.13 -3.30 29.88
C VAL A 50 -7.54 -3.57 28.49
N TYR A 51 -6.25 -3.32 28.34
CA TYR A 51 -5.54 -3.59 27.08
C TYR A 51 -5.47 -5.11 26.83
N PRO A 52 -5.95 -5.63 25.67
CA PRO A 52 -6.12 -7.07 25.42
C PRO A 52 -4.80 -7.75 24.99
N ARG A 53 -3.78 -7.68 25.82
CA ARG A 53 -2.40 -8.09 25.51
C ARG A 53 -2.28 -9.54 25.06
N GLU A 54 -2.87 -10.46 25.80
CA GLU A 54 -2.77 -11.90 25.50
C GLU A 54 -3.42 -12.26 24.15
N GLU A 55 -4.52 -11.58 23.82
CA GLU A 55 -5.22 -11.84 22.58
C GLU A 55 -4.47 -11.25 21.38
N LEU A 56 -3.94 -10.03 21.48
CA LEU A 56 -3.08 -9.44 20.47
C LEU A 56 -1.81 -10.27 20.24
N ASP A 57 -1.16 -10.75 21.30
CA ASP A 57 0.00 -11.64 21.22
C ASP A 57 -0.33 -12.96 20.49
N ARG A 58 -1.49 -13.56 20.78
CA ARG A 58 -1.96 -14.74 20.07
C ARG A 58 -2.12 -14.48 18.57
N ILE A 59 -2.75 -13.36 18.20
CA ILE A 59 -2.97 -12.99 16.79
C ILE A 59 -1.62 -12.72 16.10
N TRP A 60 -0.72 -11.98 16.74
CA TRP A 60 0.65 -11.79 16.26
C TRP A 60 1.35 -13.11 15.94
N LYS A 61 1.28 -14.08 16.84
CA LYS A 61 1.89 -15.40 16.64
C LYS A 61 1.28 -16.15 15.48
N THR A 62 -0.04 -16.04 15.27
CA THR A 62 -0.71 -16.64 14.10
C THR A 62 -0.26 -15.99 12.80
N LEU A 63 -0.21 -14.66 12.75
CA LEU A 63 0.29 -13.91 11.59
C LEU A 63 1.72 -14.32 11.24
N LEU A 64 2.62 -14.32 12.23
CA LEU A 64 4.03 -14.69 12.03
C LEU A 64 4.19 -16.15 11.58
N LEU A 65 3.35 -17.07 12.06
CA LEU A 65 3.32 -18.43 11.57
C LEU A 65 2.90 -18.48 10.10
N ASN A 66 1.89 -17.71 9.71
CA ASN A 66 1.39 -17.67 8.33
C ASN A 66 2.33 -16.93 7.35
N GLN A 67 3.35 -16.23 7.86
CA GLN A 67 4.46 -15.69 7.04
C GLN A 67 5.54 -16.72 6.74
N PHE A 68 5.38 -17.99 7.18
CA PHE A 68 6.33 -19.06 6.90
C PHE A 68 6.56 -19.23 5.39
N HIS A 69 7.78 -19.65 5.02
CA HIS A 69 8.33 -19.57 3.66
C HIS A 69 7.59 -20.38 2.57
N ASP A 70 6.62 -21.21 2.92
CA ASP A 70 5.72 -21.88 1.97
C ASP A 70 4.24 -21.46 2.11
N ILE A 71 3.86 -20.77 3.19
CA ILE A 71 2.47 -20.29 3.37
C ILE A 71 2.27 -18.98 2.63
N LEU A 72 2.94 -17.90 3.06
CA LEU A 72 2.84 -16.59 2.41
C LEU A 72 3.25 -16.63 0.94
N PRO A 73 4.32 -17.33 0.53
CA PRO A 73 4.68 -17.49 -0.88
C PRO A 73 3.65 -18.25 -1.73
N GLY A 74 2.81 -19.08 -1.13
CA GLY A 74 1.79 -19.82 -1.85
C GLY A 74 2.25 -21.18 -2.38
N SER A 75 3.33 -21.72 -1.85
CA SER A 75 3.96 -22.97 -2.28
C SER A 75 3.71 -24.15 -1.33
N ALA A 76 2.74 -24.03 -0.42
CA ALA A 76 2.27 -25.12 0.42
C ALA A 76 1.14 -25.94 -0.26
N ILE A 77 0.74 -27.04 0.38
CA ILE A 77 -0.38 -27.85 -0.08
C ILE A 77 -1.74 -27.22 0.27
N ALA A 78 -2.78 -27.56 -0.46
CA ALA A 78 -4.13 -27.03 -0.32
C ALA A 78 -4.68 -27.01 1.11
N TRP A 79 -4.32 -27.99 1.93
CA TRP A 79 -4.77 -28.06 3.32
C TRP A 79 -4.22 -26.90 4.16
N VAL A 80 -2.95 -26.59 4.00
CA VAL A 80 -2.28 -25.48 4.72
C VAL A 80 -2.91 -24.14 4.35
N HIS A 81 -3.11 -23.88 3.06
CA HIS A 81 -3.73 -22.65 2.59
C HIS A 81 -5.19 -22.49 3.07
N ARG A 82 -5.96 -23.58 3.13
CA ARG A 82 -7.32 -23.51 3.71
C ARG A 82 -7.30 -23.15 5.19
N GLN A 83 -6.35 -23.70 5.95
CA GLN A 83 -6.17 -23.33 7.36
C GLN A 83 -5.82 -21.86 7.50
N ALA A 84 -4.80 -21.38 6.77
CA ALA A 84 -4.36 -20.01 6.84
C ALA A 84 -5.48 -19.01 6.45
N ARG A 85 -6.30 -19.30 5.41
CA ARG A 85 -7.49 -18.48 5.08
C ARG A 85 -8.47 -18.38 6.24
N THR A 86 -8.70 -19.50 6.94
CA THR A 86 -9.61 -19.53 8.11
C THR A 86 -9.05 -18.71 9.26
N GLU A 87 -7.73 -18.78 9.49
CA GLU A 87 -7.04 -18.03 10.53
C GLU A 87 -7.06 -16.54 10.23
N TYR A 88 -6.70 -16.11 9.02
CA TYR A 88 -6.81 -14.71 8.60
C TYR A 88 -8.23 -14.14 8.77
N ALA A 89 -9.24 -14.87 8.29
CA ALA A 89 -10.63 -14.42 8.39
C ALA A 89 -11.08 -14.26 9.86
N ARG A 90 -10.72 -15.22 10.72
CA ARG A 90 -11.02 -15.19 12.16
C ARG A 90 -10.32 -14.01 12.85
N ASP A 91 -9.02 -13.86 12.61
CA ASP A 91 -8.20 -12.93 13.37
C ASP A 91 -8.45 -11.47 12.89
N ILE A 92 -8.69 -11.23 11.61
CA ILE A 92 -9.12 -9.93 11.09
C ILE A 92 -10.49 -9.52 11.67
N ALA A 93 -11.46 -10.45 11.72
CA ALA A 93 -12.77 -10.18 12.31
C ALA A 93 -12.63 -9.84 13.81
N ARG A 94 -11.81 -10.58 14.55
CA ARG A 94 -11.58 -10.32 15.97
C ARG A 94 -10.85 -9.00 16.22
N LEU A 95 -9.86 -8.66 15.41
CA LEU A 95 -9.18 -7.36 15.49
C LEU A 95 -10.16 -6.20 15.27
N ASN A 96 -11.10 -6.34 14.34
CA ASN A 96 -12.15 -5.33 14.13
C ASN A 96 -13.06 -5.17 15.36
N GLU A 97 -13.45 -6.27 16.01
CA GLU A 97 -14.22 -6.21 17.27
C GLU A 97 -13.44 -5.50 18.37
N ILE A 98 -12.17 -5.85 18.58
CA ILE A 98 -11.28 -5.21 19.58
C ILE A 98 -11.13 -3.71 19.28
N ALA A 99 -10.94 -3.34 18.02
CA ALA A 99 -10.84 -1.94 17.60
C ALA A 99 -12.11 -1.14 17.93
N LEU A 100 -13.29 -1.72 17.67
CA LEU A 100 -14.59 -1.12 18.02
C LEU A 100 -14.80 -1.05 19.54
N GLU A 101 -14.38 -2.06 20.31
CA GLU A 101 -14.42 -2.03 21.78
C GLU A 101 -13.54 -0.89 22.32
N ALA A 102 -12.33 -0.71 21.78
CA ALA A 102 -11.44 0.39 22.14
C ALA A 102 -12.05 1.75 21.78
N GLY A 103 -12.65 1.89 20.61
CA GLY A 103 -13.35 3.10 20.18
C GLY A 103 -14.49 3.48 21.13
N ARG A 104 -15.30 2.50 21.56
CA ARG A 104 -16.37 2.73 22.55
C ARG A 104 -15.82 3.17 23.92
N ALA A 105 -14.70 2.60 24.36
CA ALA A 105 -14.06 2.98 25.61
C ALA A 105 -13.54 4.42 25.59
N ILE A 106 -13.10 4.92 24.44
CA ILE A 106 -12.71 6.32 24.23
C ILE A 106 -13.96 7.22 24.27
N ALA A 107 -15.02 6.86 23.55
CA ALA A 107 -16.27 7.65 23.49
C ALA A 107 -16.95 7.84 24.85
N VAL A 108 -16.75 6.95 25.82
CA VAL A 108 -17.28 7.09 27.18
C VAL A 108 -16.68 8.29 27.92
N VAL A 109 -15.41 8.61 27.65
CA VAL A 109 -14.68 9.69 28.35
C VAL A 109 -14.60 10.97 27.53
N GLU A 110 -14.86 10.90 26.24
CA GLU A 110 -14.93 12.03 25.29
C GLU A 110 -16.31 12.06 24.58
N PRO A 111 -17.41 12.33 25.33
CA PRO A 111 -18.77 12.13 24.79
C PRO A 111 -19.24 13.19 23.79
N ASP A 112 -18.54 14.31 23.65
CA ASP A 112 -18.95 15.42 22.80
C ASP A 112 -18.42 15.31 21.37
N ASP A 113 -17.65 14.29 21.06
CA ASP A 113 -17.04 14.15 19.75
C ASP A 113 -17.98 13.49 18.75
N ALA A 114 -17.94 14.00 17.52
CA ALA A 114 -18.71 13.47 16.42
C ALA A 114 -18.32 12.00 16.16
N THR A 115 -19.33 11.13 16.02
CA THR A 115 -19.10 9.76 15.59
C THR A 115 -18.80 9.75 14.09
N ILE A 116 -17.69 9.14 13.71
CA ILE A 116 -17.30 8.95 12.32
C ILE A 116 -17.71 7.55 11.90
N THR A 117 -18.66 7.46 10.98
CA THR A 117 -19.07 6.20 10.33
C THR A 117 -18.04 5.81 9.27
N ASP A 118 -17.84 4.51 9.07
CA ASP A 118 -16.82 3.99 8.14
C ASP A 118 -15.43 4.61 8.38
N ALA A 119 -15.05 4.67 9.65
CA ALA A 119 -13.79 5.31 10.04
C ALA A 119 -12.57 4.54 9.56
N VAL A 120 -11.56 5.27 9.15
CA VAL A 120 -10.20 4.76 8.91
C VAL A 120 -9.22 5.50 9.78
N ILE A 121 -8.17 4.82 10.19
CA ILE A 121 -7.02 5.45 10.82
C ILE A 121 -5.93 5.59 9.77
N ALA A 122 -5.61 6.83 9.46
CA ALA A 122 -4.52 7.13 8.56
C ALA A 122 -3.25 7.35 9.39
N PRO A 123 -2.24 6.48 9.28
CA PRO A 123 -0.99 6.63 10.01
C PRO A 123 -0.13 7.79 9.47
N TYR A 124 -0.59 8.43 8.41
CA TYR A 124 0.18 9.39 7.65
C TYR A 124 -0.73 10.39 6.96
N SER A 125 -0.36 11.65 6.94
CA SER A 125 -1.05 12.68 6.17
C SER A 125 -0.15 13.87 5.93
N ARG A 126 0.13 14.16 4.66
CA ARG A 126 0.91 15.30 4.20
C ARG A 126 0.40 16.66 4.71
N GLN A 127 -0.92 16.79 4.90
CA GLN A 127 -1.55 18.04 5.33
C GLN A 127 -1.68 18.19 6.84
N ALA A 128 -1.68 17.09 7.58
CA ALA A 128 -1.93 17.09 9.02
C ALA A 128 -0.65 16.86 9.85
N CYS A 129 0.52 17.18 9.33
CA CYS A 129 1.78 16.99 10.03
C CYS A 129 1.95 15.55 10.55
N GLU A 130 1.76 14.57 9.64
CA GLU A 130 2.21 13.19 9.88
C GLU A 130 1.70 12.61 11.18
N THR A 131 0.39 12.46 11.31
CA THR A 131 -0.24 11.97 12.52
C THR A 131 -1.20 10.81 12.25
N TRP A 132 -1.43 10.00 13.27
CA TRP A 132 -2.48 9.00 13.26
C TRP A 132 -3.80 9.66 13.63
N VAL A 133 -4.69 9.85 12.66
CA VAL A 133 -6.00 10.47 12.86
C VAL A 133 -7.12 9.55 12.43
N VAL A 134 -8.23 9.60 13.15
CA VAL A 134 -9.49 8.97 12.75
C VAL A 134 -10.15 9.85 11.68
N ARG A 135 -10.55 9.25 10.57
CA ARG A 135 -11.20 9.95 9.46
C ARG A 135 -12.29 9.09 8.83
N PRO A 136 -13.33 9.68 8.23
CA PRO A 136 -14.25 8.93 7.38
C PRO A 136 -13.53 8.26 6.21
N ALA A 137 -13.91 7.05 5.85
CA ALA A 137 -13.36 6.35 4.69
C ALA A 137 -13.54 7.15 3.39
N SER A 138 -14.64 7.92 3.29
CA SER A 138 -14.91 8.84 2.19
C SER A 138 -13.93 10.03 2.13
N SER A 139 -13.32 10.41 3.26
CA SER A 139 -12.31 11.48 3.35
C SER A 139 -10.88 10.98 3.22
N ARG A 140 -10.67 9.74 2.74
CA ARG A 140 -9.35 9.20 2.37
C ARG A 140 -8.59 10.08 1.37
N ALA A 141 -9.29 11.04 0.76
CA ALA A 141 -8.72 12.14 0.04
C ALA A 141 -9.00 13.42 0.84
N GLU A 142 -7.95 14.07 1.34
CA GLU A 142 -7.94 15.49 1.64
C GLU A 142 -8.51 15.97 2.99
N ALA A 143 -7.64 16.08 3.95
CA ALA A 143 -7.80 17.09 4.99
C ALA A 143 -7.45 18.46 4.38
N GLY A 144 -8.44 19.33 4.21
CA GLY A 144 -8.18 20.77 4.01
C GLY A 144 -8.62 21.37 2.70
N THR A 145 -9.69 20.91 2.06
CA THR A 145 -10.25 21.62 0.92
C THR A 145 -11.67 22.11 1.18
N ALA A 146 -11.82 23.42 0.98
CA ALA A 146 -13.07 24.01 0.57
C ALA A 146 -13.69 23.15 -0.53
N SER A 147 -15.03 22.96 -0.52
CA SER A 147 -15.82 22.20 -1.49
C SER A 147 -15.13 22.07 -2.85
N MET A 148 -14.43 20.96 -3.08
CA MET A 148 -13.84 20.71 -4.39
C MET A 148 -14.94 20.51 -5.43
N ALA A 149 -14.70 21.01 -6.64
CA ALA A 149 -15.62 20.81 -7.74
C ALA A 149 -15.79 19.30 -8.02
N ARG A 150 -17.02 18.87 -8.28
CA ARG A 150 -17.32 17.50 -8.71
C ARG A 150 -16.51 17.15 -9.94
N VAL A 151 -16.23 15.87 -10.12
CA VAL A 151 -15.63 15.35 -11.35
C VAL A 151 -16.62 15.57 -12.49
N ALA A 152 -16.19 16.27 -13.52
CA ALA A 152 -16.97 16.41 -14.75
C ALA A 152 -16.87 15.12 -15.57
N VAL A 153 -18.01 14.61 -16.00
CA VAL A 153 -18.11 13.44 -16.88
C VAL A 153 -18.67 13.90 -18.23
N THR A 154 -17.94 13.65 -19.30
CA THR A 154 -18.40 13.95 -20.66
C THR A 154 -18.16 12.76 -21.58
N HIS A 155 -18.90 12.71 -22.71
CA HIS A 155 -18.78 11.67 -23.71
C HIS A 155 -18.27 12.28 -25.02
N ASP A 156 -17.26 11.63 -25.60
CA ASP A 156 -16.72 11.95 -26.93
C ASP A 156 -16.83 10.69 -27.83
N GLY A 157 -17.99 10.52 -28.43
CA GLY A 157 -18.38 9.25 -29.08
C GLY A 157 -18.52 8.15 -28.02
N ASP A 158 -17.79 7.06 -28.18
CA ASP A 158 -17.77 5.92 -27.26
C ASP A 158 -16.73 6.08 -26.14
N THR A 159 -15.94 7.18 -26.18
CA THR A 159 -14.93 7.50 -25.16
C THR A 159 -15.56 8.28 -24.02
N ILE A 160 -15.23 7.91 -22.78
CA ILE A 160 -15.61 8.66 -21.57
C ILE A 160 -14.45 9.55 -21.14
N VAL A 161 -14.77 10.80 -20.86
CA VAL A 161 -13.79 11.77 -20.37
C VAL A 161 -14.16 12.19 -18.96
N LEU A 162 -13.22 12.00 -18.03
CA LEU A 162 -13.32 12.45 -16.65
C LEU A 162 -12.37 13.63 -16.41
N ASP A 163 -12.86 14.67 -15.74
CA ASP A 163 -12.05 15.85 -15.41
C ASP A 163 -12.35 16.30 -13.98
N ASN A 164 -11.32 16.33 -13.11
CA ASN A 164 -11.43 16.78 -11.74
C ASN A 164 -10.67 18.10 -11.46
N GLY A 165 -10.24 18.80 -12.52
CA GLY A 165 -9.41 20.02 -12.43
C GLY A 165 -7.92 19.77 -12.16
N ARG A 166 -7.53 18.52 -11.83
CA ARG A 166 -6.13 18.10 -11.63
C ARG A 166 -5.69 17.10 -12.71
N LEU A 167 -6.51 16.12 -12.98
CA LEU A 167 -6.33 15.12 -14.03
C LEU A 167 -7.46 15.21 -15.06
N HIS A 168 -7.11 15.13 -16.34
CA HIS A 168 -8.02 14.96 -17.44
C HIS A 168 -7.78 13.57 -18.04
N VAL A 169 -8.76 12.68 -17.94
CA VAL A 169 -8.63 11.23 -18.22
C VAL A 169 -9.55 10.83 -19.35
N ARG A 170 -9.04 10.14 -20.36
CA ARG A 170 -9.81 9.56 -21.46
C ARG A 170 -9.83 8.03 -21.35
N ILE A 171 -11.03 7.48 -21.28
CA ILE A 171 -11.30 6.05 -21.13
C ILE A 171 -12.00 5.58 -22.40
N GLU A 172 -11.41 4.62 -23.10
CA GLU A 172 -11.91 4.08 -24.36
C GLU A 172 -13.07 3.09 -24.16
N ALA A 173 -13.78 2.77 -25.22
CA ALA A 173 -14.95 1.87 -25.18
C ALA A 173 -14.66 0.48 -24.60
N ASP A 174 -13.41 0.03 -24.63
CA ASP A 174 -12.93 -1.22 -24.02
C ASP A 174 -12.56 -1.09 -22.54
N GLY A 175 -12.76 0.08 -21.92
CA GLY A 175 -12.44 0.35 -20.52
C GLY A 175 -10.95 0.59 -20.25
N THR A 176 -10.10 0.66 -21.28
CA THR A 176 -8.69 1.05 -21.10
C THR A 176 -8.52 2.57 -21.14
N VAL A 177 -7.49 3.07 -20.48
CA VAL A 177 -7.18 4.50 -20.45
C VAL A 177 -6.17 4.83 -21.55
N SER A 178 -6.54 5.76 -22.45
CA SER A 178 -5.70 6.19 -23.58
C SER A 178 -4.92 7.47 -23.32
N SER A 179 -5.37 8.29 -22.36
CA SER A 179 -4.74 9.56 -22.03
C SER A 179 -5.02 9.94 -20.57
N ILE A 180 -4.02 10.45 -19.89
CA ILE A 180 -4.11 11.11 -18.59
C ILE A 180 -3.24 12.35 -18.66
N VAL A 181 -3.86 13.52 -18.70
CA VAL A 181 -3.12 14.80 -18.65
C VAL A 181 -3.10 15.32 -17.22
N ASP A 182 -1.93 15.45 -16.65
CA ASP A 182 -1.73 16.25 -15.43
C ASP A 182 -1.85 17.73 -15.79
N GLN A 183 -2.97 18.36 -15.43
CA GLN A 183 -3.28 19.73 -15.82
C GLN A 183 -2.37 20.77 -15.15
N ARG A 184 -1.75 20.44 -14.01
CA ARG A 184 -0.81 21.33 -13.34
C ARG A 184 0.48 21.54 -14.13
N THR A 185 0.97 20.46 -14.76
CA THR A 185 2.22 20.47 -15.55
C THR A 185 1.96 20.41 -17.06
N ASN A 186 0.70 20.23 -17.47
CA ASN A 186 0.28 19.96 -18.85
C ASN A 186 1.02 18.77 -19.45
N ARG A 187 1.28 17.71 -18.63
CA ARG A 187 2.01 16.52 -19.06
C ARG A 187 1.05 15.38 -19.35
N GLU A 188 1.17 14.82 -20.56
CA GLU A 188 0.52 13.55 -20.90
C GLU A 188 1.28 12.39 -20.22
N LEU A 189 0.55 11.52 -19.53
CA LEU A 189 1.14 10.41 -18.78
C LEU A 189 1.08 9.08 -19.52
N VAL A 190 0.18 8.90 -20.50
CA VAL A 190 0.07 7.65 -21.25
C VAL A 190 0.87 7.76 -22.55
N PRO A 191 1.89 6.90 -22.77
CA PRO A 191 2.63 6.93 -24.03
C PRO A 191 1.72 6.66 -25.23
N ALA A 192 1.89 7.43 -26.31
CA ALA A 192 1.12 7.24 -27.53
C ALA A 192 1.16 5.78 -27.99
N GLY A 193 0.04 5.26 -28.48
CA GLY A 193 -0.09 3.88 -28.96
C GLY A 193 -0.12 2.81 -27.86
N THR A 194 -0.06 3.20 -26.58
CA THR A 194 -0.23 2.27 -25.45
C THR A 194 -1.59 2.44 -24.79
N ARG A 195 -1.93 1.55 -23.85
CA ARG A 195 -3.16 1.58 -23.06
C ARG A 195 -2.86 1.24 -21.62
N LEU A 196 -3.33 2.06 -20.68
CA LEU A 196 -3.20 1.83 -19.26
C LEU A 196 -4.44 1.09 -18.75
N GLY A 197 -4.26 0.14 -17.83
CA GLY A 197 -5.32 -0.71 -17.30
C GLY A 197 -5.67 -1.90 -18.21
N ARG A 198 -4.87 -2.19 -19.25
CA ARG A 198 -5.06 -3.35 -20.11
C ARG A 198 -4.59 -4.61 -19.40
N TYR A 199 -5.39 -5.66 -19.45
CA TYR A 199 -5.02 -6.97 -18.91
C TYR A 199 -4.30 -7.81 -19.96
N GLU A 200 -3.24 -8.49 -19.52
CA GLU A 200 -2.50 -9.48 -20.30
C GLU A 200 -2.55 -10.84 -19.62
N MET A 201 -2.76 -11.87 -20.41
CA MET A 201 -2.69 -13.26 -19.96
C MET A 201 -1.51 -13.95 -20.63
N LEU A 202 -0.68 -14.60 -19.81
CA LEU A 202 0.51 -15.31 -20.22
C LEU A 202 0.34 -16.79 -19.87
N LYS A 203 0.95 -17.69 -20.63
CA LYS A 203 1.07 -19.09 -20.26
C LYS A 203 2.11 -19.24 -19.15
N ASP A 204 1.75 -19.98 -18.10
CA ASP A 204 2.60 -20.24 -16.93
C ASP A 204 2.75 -21.76 -16.78
N GLU A 205 3.62 -22.34 -17.59
CA GLU A 205 3.88 -23.79 -17.67
C GLU A 205 5.37 -24.05 -17.39
N PRO A 206 5.88 -23.81 -16.17
CA PRO A 206 7.30 -24.02 -15.87
C PRO A 206 7.65 -25.53 -15.91
N PHE A 207 8.88 -25.86 -16.31
CA PHE A 207 9.33 -27.26 -16.36
C PHE A 207 9.32 -27.96 -15.01
N HIS A 208 9.53 -27.21 -13.93
CA HIS A 208 9.57 -27.68 -12.56
C HIS A 208 9.12 -26.56 -11.63
N TRP A 209 8.60 -26.93 -10.47
CA TRP A 209 8.30 -25.99 -9.39
C TRP A 209 7.22 -24.96 -9.72
N ASP A 210 6.06 -25.45 -10.14
CA ASP A 210 4.94 -24.63 -10.63
C ASP A 210 4.61 -23.43 -9.75
N ALA A 211 4.51 -23.59 -8.43
CA ALA A 211 4.18 -22.49 -7.53
C ALA A 211 5.40 -21.63 -7.14
N TRP A 212 6.62 -22.05 -7.50
CA TRP A 212 7.85 -21.32 -7.12
C TRP A 212 8.41 -20.42 -8.22
N ASP A 213 8.40 -20.89 -9.47
CA ASP A 213 9.10 -20.19 -10.54
C ASP A 213 8.17 -19.83 -11.72
N ILE A 214 8.53 -18.75 -12.40
CA ILE A 214 7.99 -18.34 -13.69
C ILE A 214 9.15 -18.38 -14.67
N GLN A 215 8.95 -19.03 -15.81
CA GLN A 215 9.95 -19.04 -16.85
C GLN A 215 9.90 -17.75 -17.68
N ARG A 216 11.05 -17.31 -18.13
CA ARG A 216 11.17 -16.08 -18.90
C ARG A 216 10.41 -16.11 -20.22
N ASP A 217 10.35 -17.25 -20.87
CA ASP A 217 9.63 -17.42 -22.14
C ASP A 217 8.11 -17.31 -21.99
N ALA A 218 7.55 -17.42 -20.77
CA ALA A 218 6.15 -17.08 -20.49
C ALA A 218 5.80 -15.69 -21.02
N PHE A 219 6.71 -14.71 -20.89
CA PHE A 219 6.49 -13.35 -21.34
C PHE A 219 6.38 -13.22 -22.87
N LEU A 220 6.87 -14.18 -23.63
CA LEU A 220 6.71 -14.25 -25.08
C LEU A 220 5.29 -14.71 -25.51
N THR A 221 4.53 -15.24 -24.56
CA THR A 221 3.16 -15.73 -24.78
C THR A 221 2.09 -14.72 -24.41
N ALA A 222 2.49 -13.53 -23.93
CA ALA A 222 1.58 -12.47 -23.48
C ALA A 222 0.54 -12.15 -24.55
N ASN A 223 -0.71 -12.19 -24.16
CA ASN A 223 -1.85 -11.89 -25.03
C ASN A 223 -2.81 -10.93 -24.31
N ALA A 224 -3.05 -9.79 -24.92
CA ALA A 224 -3.99 -8.82 -24.39
C ALA A 224 -5.42 -9.36 -24.44
N LEU A 225 -6.18 -9.18 -23.36
CA LEU A 225 -7.60 -9.52 -23.32
C LEU A 225 -8.39 -8.45 -24.06
N SER A 226 -9.07 -8.81 -25.14
CA SER A 226 -9.73 -7.90 -26.07
C SER A 226 -11.26 -7.90 -26.00
N GLU A 227 -11.87 -8.89 -25.33
CA GLU A 227 -13.32 -8.91 -25.12
C GLU A 227 -13.68 -8.04 -23.91
N ALA A 228 -13.64 -6.73 -24.11
CA ALA A 228 -13.85 -5.76 -23.05
C ALA A 228 -14.82 -4.66 -23.48
N SER A 229 -15.60 -4.14 -22.53
CA SER A 229 -16.55 -3.05 -22.77
C SER A 229 -16.88 -2.29 -21.50
N ILE A 230 -17.24 -1.01 -21.63
CA ILE A 230 -17.82 -0.23 -20.54
C ILE A 230 -19.23 -0.74 -20.25
N ALA A 231 -19.53 -0.93 -18.95
CA ALA A 231 -20.83 -1.37 -18.45
C ALA A 231 -21.69 -0.20 -17.94
N SER A 232 -21.11 0.72 -17.17
CA SER A 232 -21.78 1.91 -16.64
C SER A 232 -20.79 2.99 -16.25
N VAL A 233 -21.35 4.19 -16.00
CA VAL A 233 -20.64 5.32 -15.38
C VAL A 233 -21.50 5.83 -14.24
N ASP A 234 -20.95 5.93 -13.05
CA ASP A 234 -21.67 6.31 -11.85
C ASP A 234 -20.95 7.47 -11.13
N GLU A 235 -21.72 8.33 -10.48
CA GLU A 235 -21.18 9.34 -9.57
C GLU A 235 -21.06 8.76 -8.15
N THR A 236 -19.98 9.08 -7.46
CA THR A 236 -19.82 8.73 -6.05
C THR A 236 -20.48 9.78 -5.14
N ALA A 237 -20.83 9.40 -3.91
CA ALA A 237 -21.49 10.28 -2.95
C ALA A 237 -20.67 11.55 -2.62
N ASN A 238 -19.35 11.49 -2.74
CA ASN A 238 -18.43 12.61 -2.50
C ASN A 238 -18.08 13.42 -3.77
N GLY A 239 -18.82 13.21 -4.88
CA GLY A 239 -18.65 13.96 -6.12
C GLY A 239 -17.55 13.46 -7.05
N GLY A 240 -17.01 12.26 -6.81
CA GLY A 240 -16.15 11.56 -7.75
C GLY A 240 -16.94 10.85 -8.86
N ALA A 241 -16.23 10.24 -9.81
CA ALA A 241 -16.82 9.42 -10.87
C ALA A 241 -16.17 8.04 -10.90
N VAL A 242 -16.98 7.03 -11.24
CA VAL A 242 -16.54 5.64 -11.44
C VAL A 242 -16.98 5.18 -12.81
N VAL A 243 -16.07 4.69 -13.63
CA VAL A 243 -16.36 3.97 -14.87
C VAL A 243 -16.21 2.48 -14.62
N HIS A 244 -17.27 1.74 -14.83
CA HIS A 244 -17.28 0.28 -14.72
C HIS A 244 -17.07 -0.36 -16.08
N ALA A 245 -16.08 -1.25 -16.17
CA ALA A 245 -15.79 -2.04 -17.38
C ALA A 245 -15.82 -3.52 -17.05
N VAL A 246 -16.09 -4.34 -18.06
CA VAL A 246 -16.06 -5.80 -17.95
C VAL A 246 -15.17 -6.35 -19.05
N THR A 247 -14.19 -7.15 -18.67
CA THR A 247 -13.29 -7.87 -19.57
C THR A 247 -13.53 -9.37 -19.43
N ARG A 248 -13.61 -10.09 -20.55
CA ARG A 248 -13.85 -11.54 -20.57
C ARG A 248 -12.79 -12.27 -21.38
N ALA A 249 -12.48 -13.46 -20.90
CA ALA A 249 -11.68 -14.44 -21.62
C ALA A 249 -12.16 -15.85 -21.22
N LYS A 250 -11.65 -16.89 -21.86
CA LYS A 250 -12.02 -18.28 -21.53
C LYS A 250 -11.68 -18.59 -20.06
N GLY A 251 -12.70 -18.79 -19.23
CA GLY A 251 -12.56 -19.08 -17.81
C GLY A 251 -12.20 -17.87 -16.93
N VAL A 252 -12.35 -16.65 -17.45
CA VAL A 252 -12.03 -15.41 -16.70
C VAL A 252 -13.07 -14.35 -16.99
N GLU A 253 -13.62 -13.75 -15.93
CA GLU A 253 -14.35 -12.48 -16.00
C GLU A 253 -13.74 -11.48 -15.02
N ILE A 254 -13.45 -10.27 -15.50
CA ILE A 254 -12.87 -9.18 -14.70
C ILE A 254 -13.83 -7.99 -14.74
N ARG A 255 -14.29 -7.53 -13.58
CA ARG A 255 -15.07 -6.31 -13.43
C ARG A 255 -14.16 -5.25 -12.86
N THR A 256 -13.86 -4.22 -13.67
CA THR A 256 -12.95 -3.13 -13.31
C THR A 256 -13.75 -1.88 -12.96
N GLY A 257 -13.42 -1.23 -11.84
CA GLY A 257 -13.85 0.14 -11.52
C GLY A 257 -12.68 1.10 -11.69
N ILE A 258 -12.84 2.12 -12.52
CA ILE A 258 -11.86 3.21 -12.72
C ILE A 258 -12.43 4.45 -12.01
N VAL A 259 -11.76 4.91 -10.95
CA VAL A 259 -12.29 5.94 -10.07
C VAL A 259 -11.43 7.19 -10.13
N LEU A 260 -12.06 8.32 -10.45
CA LEU A 260 -11.44 9.64 -10.32
C LEU A 260 -12.12 10.40 -9.17
N ARG A 261 -11.31 10.83 -8.20
CA ARG A 261 -11.78 11.61 -7.04
C ARG A 261 -11.65 13.11 -7.30
N PRO A 262 -12.50 13.96 -6.68
CA PRO A 262 -12.39 15.41 -6.81
C PRO A 262 -10.99 15.90 -6.47
N GLY A 263 -10.35 16.68 -7.36
CA GLY A 263 -9.04 17.32 -7.16
C GLY A 263 -7.83 16.39 -6.96
N SER A 264 -8.02 15.08 -6.93
CA SER A 264 -6.96 14.09 -6.71
C SER A 264 -5.96 14.05 -7.87
N ALA A 265 -4.68 13.90 -7.56
CA ALA A 265 -3.63 13.57 -8.53
C ALA A 265 -3.51 12.06 -8.79
N THR A 266 -4.50 11.27 -8.35
CA THR A 266 -4.47 9.81 -8.40
C THR A 266 -5.66 9.29 -9.18
N LEU A 267 -5.42 8.32 -10.05
CA LEU A 267 -6.46 7.52 -10.71
C LEU A 267 -6.47 6.14 -10.05
N ASP A 268 -7.60 5.77 -9.44
CA ASP A 268 -7.76 4.51 -8.73
C ASP A 268 -8.40 3.44 -9.62
N PHE A 269 -8.03 2.19 -9.36
CA PHE A 269 -8.56 1.01 -10.01
C PHE A 269 -8.98 -0.02 -8.96
N THR A 270 -10.10 -0.67 -9.22
CA THR A 270 -10.51 -1.89 -8.53
C THR A 270 -10.77 -2.98 -9.57
N ALA A 271 -10.54 -4.23 -9.23
CA ALA A 271 -10.89 -5.35 -10.08
C ALA A 271 -11.44 -6.50 -9.25
N ASP A 272 -12.66 -6.94 -9.58
CA ASP A 272 -13.22 -8.19 -9.11
C ASP A 272 -13.06 -9.22 -10.22
N VAL A 273 -12.33 -10.30 -9.92
CA VAL A 273 -11.94 -11.33 -10.89
C VAL A 273 -12.58 -12.66 -10.51
N ASP A 274 -13.36 -13.24 -11.40
CA ASP A 274 -13.80 -14.62 -11.33
C ASP A 274 -12.87 -15.47 -12.20
N TRP A 275 -12.01 -16.28 -11.54
CA TRP A 275 -10.88 -16.95 -12.17
C TRP A 275 -11.03 -18.46 -12.17
N HIS A 276 -11.07 -19.04 -13.37
CA HIS A 276 -11.15 -20.49 -13.62
C HIS A 276 -10.14 -20.98 -14.68
N ALA A 277 -9.15 -20.15 -15.01
CA ALA A 277 -8.03 -20.55 -15.84
C ALA A 277 -6.98 -21.30 -15.00
N VAL A 278 -6.22 -22.18 -15.64
CA VAL A 278 -5.11 -22.94 -15.04
C VAL A 278 -3.86 -22.73 -15.88
N GLU A 279 -2.68 -22.79 -15.24
CA GLU A 279 -1.39 -22.58 -15.90
C GLU A 279 -1.38 -21.27 -16.71
N GLN A 280 -2.00 -20.23 -16.15
CA GLN A 280 -2.08 -18.91 -16.72
C GLN A 280 -1.66 -17.87 -15.67
N PHE A 281 -1.05 -16.80 -16.15
CA PHE A 281 -0.55 -15.69 -15.36
C PHE A 281 -1.21 -14.39 -15.83
N LEU A 282 -1.88 -13.68 -14.94
CA LEU A 282 -2.60 -12.45 -15.22
C LEU A 282 -1.79 -11.24 -14.79
N LYS A 283 -1.56 -10.31 -15.70
CA LYS A 283 -0.92 -9.01 -15.43
C LYS A 283 -1.81 -7.86 -15.86
N VAL A 284 -1.57 -6.69 -15.28
CA VAL A 284 -2.18 -5.42 -15.73
C VAL A 284 -1.11 -4.41 -16.12
N ASP A 285 -1.25 -3.80 -17.28
CA ASP A 285 -0.35 -2.81 -17.86
C ASP A 285 -0.61 -1.42 -17.28
N MET A 286 0.45 -0.77 -16.82
CA MET A 286 0.45 0.62 -16.35
C MET A 286 1.57 1.41 -17.05
N PRO A 287 1.45 1.66 -18.36
CA PRO A 287 2.46 2.42 -19.12
C PRO A 287 2.42 3.90 -18.75
N VAL A 288 3.59 4.53 -18.59
CA VAL A 288 3.71 5.96 -18.34
C VAL A 288 4.82 6.62 -19.15
N THR A 289 4.66 7.89 -19.50
CA THR A 289 5.64 8.66 -20.31
C THR A 289 6.94 8.99 -19.58
N VAL A 290 7.02 8.72 -18.26
CA VAL A 290 8.25 8.88 -17.48
C VAL A 290 9.33 7.95 -18.03
N GLN A 291 10.48 8.51 -18.41
CA GLN A 291 11.61 7.75 -18.95
C GLN A 291 12.63 7.49 -17.86
N ALA A 292 12.33 6.51 -17.02
CA ALA A 292 13.17 6.17 -15.88
C ALA A 292 14.40 5.36 -16.30
N VAL A 293 15.49 5.49 -15.55
CA VAL A 293 16.67 4.62 -15.63
C VAL A 293 16.56 3.49 -14.62
N ASN A 294 16.07 3.81 -13.42
CA ASN A 294 15.81 2.89 -12.32
C ASN A 294 14.35 2.99 -11.89
N ALA A 295 13.84 1.92 -11.31
CA ALA A 295 12.58 1.92 -10.58
C ALA A 295 12.86 1.72 -9.08
N GLN A 296 12.14 2.47 -8.24
CA GLN A 296 12.17 2.36 -6.79
C GLN A 296 11.02 1.48 -6.34
N TYR A 297 11.34 0.37 -5.71
CA TYR A 297 10.38 -0.58 -5.16
C TYR A 297 10.36 -0.44 -3.65
N GLU A 298 9.18 -0.29 -3.08
CA GLU A 298 9.09 -0.32 -1.63
C GLU A 298 9.44 -1.70 -1.09
N CYS A 299 10.20 -1.71 -0.04
CA CYS A 299 10.41 -2.84 0.87
C CYS A 299 10.15 -2.38 2.31
N GLN A 300 10.27 -3.30 3.27
CA GLN A 300 10.08 -2.97 4.68
C GLN A 300 11.11 -1.92 5.12
N TYR A 301 10.61 -0.80 5.63
CA TYR A 301 11.39 0.36 6.13
C TYR A 301 12.32 1.00 5.11
N GLY A 302 12.03 0.90 3.82
CA GLY A 302 12.90 1.52 2.82
C GLY A 302 12.55 1.21 1.37
N LEU A 303 13.53 1.37 0.51
CA LEU A 303 13.42 1.24 -0.93
C LEU A 303 14.54 0.37 -1.50
N VAL A 304 14.20 -0.42 -2.50
CA VAL A 304 15.18 -1.09 -3.37
C VAL A 304 15.12 -0.45 -4.75
N GLU A 305 16.25 0.03 -5.24
CA GLU A 305 16.37 0.51 -6.62
C GLU A 305 16.84 -0.60 -7.53
N ARG A 306 16.14 -0.78 -8.66
CA ARG A 306 16.51 -1.74 -9.71
C ARG A 306 16.56 -1.06 -11.05
N PRO A 307 17.61 -1.33 -11.89
CA PRO A 307 17.66 -0.82 -13.25
C PRO A 307 16.52 -1.41 -14.09
N ILE A 308 15.88 -0.56 -14.91
CA ILE A 308 14.85 -1.02 -15.84
C ILE A 308 15.43 -1.61 -17.14
N ASN A 309 16.67 -1.28 -17.46
CA ASN A 309 17.39 -1.84 -18.60
C ASN A 309 18.08 -3.15 -18.23
N LYS A 310 17.97 -4.16 -19.07
CA LYS A 310 18.49 -5.51 -18.85
C LYS A 310 19.86 -5.69 -19.55
N ASN A 311 20.88 -4.98 -19.08
CA ASN A 311 22.20 -4.94 -19.72
C ASN A 311 23.15 -6.06 -19.27
N THR A 312 22.91 -6.66 -18.13
CA THR A 312 23.69 -7.78 -17.61
C THR A 312 22.82 -9.03 -17.45
N ARG A 313 23.44 -10.21 -17.34
CA ARG A 313 22.69 -11.44 -17.03
C ARG A 313 21.96 -11.37 -15.69
N SER A 314 22.56 -10.69 -14.71
CA SER A 314 21.94 -10.47 -13.40
C SER A 314 20.71 -9.57 -13.47
N ASP A 315 20.76 -8.50 -14.28
CA ASP A 315 19.59 -7.63 -14.47
C ASP A 315 18.49 -8.35 -15.26
N ASP A 316 18.92 -9.13 -16.25
CA ASP A 316 18.04 -9.91 -17.12
C ASP A 316 17.29 -11.01 -16.35
N ALA A 317 17.89 -11.61 -15.33
CA ALA A 317 17.25 -12.59 -14.47
C ALA A 317 16.13 -12.00 -13.60
N LYS A 318 16.13 -10.67 -13.35
CA LYS A 318 15.16 -9.95 -12.52
C LYS A 318 13.97 -9.47 -13.35
N PHE A 319 13.35 -10.35 -14.10
CA PHE A 319 12.19 -10.02 -14.95
C PHE A 319 10.84 -10.05 -14.21
N GLU A 320 10.82 -10.54 -12.99
CA GLU A 320 9.73 -10.43 -12.04
C GLU A 320 10.33 -10.06 -10.68
N SER A 321 9.83 -9.03 -10.03
CA SER A 321 10.44 -8.46 -8.83
C SER A 321 9.41 -8.21 -7.73
N CYS A 322 9.87 -8.36 -6.49
CA CYS A 322 9.04 -8.07 -5.33
C CYS A 322 8.78 -6.56 -5.19
N THR A 323 7.52 -6.23 -4.99
CA THR A 323 7.01 -4.89 -4.66
C THR A 323 6.15 -5.02 -3.42
N HIS A 324 6.41 -4.24 -2.37
CA HIS A 324 5.50 -4.25 -1.21
C HIS A 324 4.23 -3.46 -1.52
N ARG A 325 4.20 -2.13 -1.34
CA ARG A 325 3.00 -1.32 -1.58
C ARG A 325 3.06 -0.49 -2.86
N PHE A 326 4.25 -0.18 -3.37
CA PHE A 326 4.38 0.64 -4.57
C PHE A 326 5.66 0.41 -5.37
N VAL A 327 5.58 0.76 -6.65
CA VAL A 327 6.71 1.02 -7.54
C VAL A 327 6.66 2.48 -7.97
N ARG A 328 7.74 3.23 -7.71
CA ARG A 328 7.90 4.61 -8.15
C ARG A 328 8.97 4.71 -9.23
N ILE A 329 8.70 5.48 -10.27
CA ILE A 329 9.62 5.78 -11.34
C ILE A 329 9.72 7.30 -11.53
N ALA A 330 10.91 7.79 -11.84
CA ALA A 330 11.16 9.21 -12.03
C ALA A 330 12.12 9.46 -13.19
N ASP A 331 11.91 10.56 -13.90
CA ASP A 331 12.89 11.22 -14.75
C ASP A 331 13.33 12.55 -14.10
N ALA A 332 14.00 13.42 -14.85
CA ALA A 332 14.53 14.67 -14.32
C ALA A 332 13.43 15.64 -13.82
N ASP A 333 12.26 15.60 -14.44
CA ASP A 333 11.22 16.62 -14.28
C ASP A 333 9.93 16.10 -13.67
N TYR A 334 9.76 14.77 -13.60
CA TYR A 334 8.49 14.18 -13.19
C TYR A 334 8.66 12.80 -12.57
N ALA A 335 7.75 12.46 -11.68
CA ALA A 335 7.65 11.13 -11.13
C ALA A 335 6.21 10.60 -11.22
N ALA A 336 6.09 9.29 -11.39
CA ALA A 336 4.84 8.56 -11.30
C ALA A 336 5.02 7.34 -10.40
N ALA A 337 3.95 6.87 -9.77
CA ALA A 337 3.99 5.64 -8.99
C ALA A 337 2.75 4.79 -9.22
N VAL A 338 2.95 3.48 -9.22
CA VAL A 338 1.86 2.50 -9.15
C VAL A 338 1.83 1.94 -7.73
N VAL A 339 0.74 2.18 -7.04
CA VAL A 339 0.49 1.75 -5.66
C VAL A 339 -0.48 0.57 -5.69
N ASN A 340 -0.31 -0.43 -4.81
CA ASN A 340 -1.18 -1.60 -4.75
C ASN A 340 -1.62 -1.94 -3.31
N ALA A 341 -2.73 -2.67 -3.18
CA ALA A 341 -3.30 -3.08 -1.90
C ALA A 341 -2.84 -4.48 -1.43
N SER A 342 -2.43 -5.37 -2.34
CA SER A 342 -2.19 -6.77 -1.95
C SER A 342 -1.27 -7.58 -2.87
N THR A 343 -0.83 -7.01 -4.00
CA THR A 343 0.07 -7.72 -4.93
C THR A 343 1.53 -7.51 -4.54
N TYR A 344 2.37 -8.52 -4.77
CA TYR A 344 3.81 -8.45 -4.51
C TYR A 344 4.64 -8.64 -5.77
N GLY A 345 4.09 -9.26 -6.82
CA GLY A 345 4.78 -9.42 -8.09
C GLY A 345 4.63 -8.21 -8.99
N SER A 346 5.71 -7.79 -9.62
CA SER A 346 5.71 -6.73 -10.62
C SER A 346 6.92 -6.83 -11.55
N ASP A 347 6.79 -6.26 -12.73
CA ASP A 347 7.92 -6.01 -13.61
C ASP A 347 7.91 -4.58 -14.14
N VAL A 348 9.11 -4.08 -14.44
CA VAL A 348 9.31 -2.75 -15.03
C VAL A 348 10.26 -2.86 -16.21
N SER A 349 9.85 -2.26 -17.33
CA SER A 349 10.63 -2.30 -18.58
C SER A 349 10.49 -1.00 -19.37
N PRO A 350 11.49 -0.65 -20.22
CA PRO A 350 11.38 0.53 -21.06
C PRO A 350 10.37 0.32 -22.20
N ILE A 351 9.62 1.36 -22.52
CA ILE A 351 8.83 1.44 -23.76
C ILE A 351 9.66 2.20 -24.79
N HIS A 352 9.99 1.52 -25.89
CA HIS A 352 10.75 2.12 -26.98
C HIS A 352 9.80 2.76 -28.01
N ALA A 353 10.17 3.93 -28.52
CA ALA A 353 9.42 4.56 -29.60
C ALA A 353 9.43 3.68 -30.86
N ASP A 354 8.27 3.47 -31.43
CA ASP A 354 8.09 2.81 -32.72
C ASP A 354 7.20 3.67 -33.62
N ALA A 355 7.83 4.42 -34.53
CA ALA A 355 7.13 5.29 -35.44
C ALA A 355 6.22 4.53 -36.44
N ALA A 356 6.55 3.28 -36.74
CA ALA A 356 5.75 2.45 -37.64
C ALA A 356 4.41 2.04 -37.02
N HIS A 357 4.39 1.90 -35.68
CA HIS A 357 3.19 1.54 -34.92
C HIS A 357 2.64 2.70 -34.07
N GLY A 358 3.20 3.93 -34.21
CA GLY A 358 2.78 5.10 -33.46
C GLY A 358 3.04 5.05 -31.96
N THR A 359 3.96 4.20 -31.50
CA THR A 359 4.26 4.02 -30.10
C THR A 359 5.23 5.11 -29.61
N GLY A 360 4.85 5.79 -28.52
CA GLY A 360 5.69 6.77 -27.81
C GLY A 360 6.72 6.11 -26.90
N ARG A 361 7.59 6.93 -26.30
CA ARG A 361 8.57 6.47 -25.30
C ARG A 361 7.98 6.56 -23.89
N GLY A 362 8.47 5.67 -23.01
CA GLY A 362 8.07 5.69 -21.62
C GLY A 362 8.63 4.51 -20.83
N THR A 363 7.98 4.22 -19.73
CA THR A 363 8.23 3.05 -18.89
C THR A 363 6.94 2.27 -18.71
N MET A 364 6.98 0.97 -18.90
CA MET A 364 5.93 0.02 -18.55
C MET A 364 6.14 -0.45 -17.13
N VAL A 365 5.14 -0.29 -16.28
CA VAL A 365 5.03 -0.98 -14.99
C VAL A 365 3.89 -1.97 -15.12
N ARG A 366 4.09 -3.24 -14.76
CA ARG A 366 3.04 -4.24 -14.73
C ARG A 366 2.91 -4.82 -13.33
N LEU A 367 1.68 -4.91 -12.83
CA LEU A 367 1.38 -5.66 -11.61
C LEU A 367 0.96 -7.08 -11.98
N SER A 368 1.45 -8.04 -11.20
CA SER A 368 1.10 -9.45 -11.30
C SER A 368 -0.07 -9.74 -10.38
N LEU A 369 -1.21 -10.11 -10.94
CA LEU A 369 -2.45 -10.24 -10.19
C LEU A 369 -2.71 -11.67 -9.74
N LEU A 370 -2.65 -12.63 -10.68
CA LEU A 370 -2.98 -14.04 -10.43
C LEU A 370 -2.03 -14.96 -11.19
N SER A 371 -1.69 -16.08 -10.55
CA SER A 371 -1.03 -17.21 -11.16
C SER A 371 -1.75 -18.48 -10.69
N ALA A 372 -1.97 -19.44 -11.58
CA ALA A 372 -2.75 -20.64 -11.28
C ALA A 372 -1.96 -21.93 -11.53
N PRO A 373 -0.83 -22.14 -10.81
CA PRO A 373 -0.08 -23.39 -10.87
C PRO A 373 -0.92 -24.57 -10.41
N LEU A 374 -0.58 -25.79 -10.89
CA LEU A 374 -1.26 -27.02 -10.51
C LEU A 374 -0.58 -27.77 -9.38
N TYR A 375 0.64 -27.41 -9.00
CA TYR A 375 1.41 -28.06 -7.95
C TYR A 375 2.08 -27.04 -7.02
N PRO A 376 2.04 -27.25 -5.71
CA PRO A 376 1.51 -28.40 -4.95
C PRO A 376 0.00 -28.33 -4.64
N ASP A 377 -0.67 -27.21 -4.90
CA ASP A 377 -2.11 -27.08 -4.76
C ASP A 377 -2.77 -27.00 -6.16
N PRO A 378 -3.49 -28.05 -6.60
CA PRO A 378 -4.09 -28.06 -7.93
C PRO A 378 -5.28 -27.11 -8.10
N ARG A 379 -5.64 -26.35 -7.06
CA ARG A 379 -6.72 -25.35 -7.07
C ARG A 379 -6.22 -23.98 -6.69
N THR A 380 -4.93 -23.72 -6.87
CA THR A 380 -4.34 -22.41 -6.61
C THR A 380 -5.12 -21.32 -7.37
N ASP A 381 -5.49 -20.28 -6.61
CA ASP A 381 -6.16 -19.09 -7.10
C ASP A 381 -7.46 -19.29 -7.90
N GLN A 382 -8.12 -20.46 -7.78
CA GLN A 382 -9.42 -20.67 -8.40
C GLN A 382 -10.54 -19.97 -7.64
N GLY A 383 -11.43 -19.26 -8.36
CA GLY A 383 -12.60 -18.58 -7.79
C GLY A 383 -12.50 -17.06 -7.81
N ALA A 384 -13.14 -16.41 -6.84
CA ALA A 384 -13.29 -14.95 -6.79
C ALA A 384 -12.11 -14.28 -6.07
N HIS A 385 -11.56 -13.25 -6.70
CA HIS A 385 -10.51 -12.40 -6.13
C HIS A 385 -10.86 -10.92 -6.31
N SER A 386 -10.35 -10.07 -5.40
CA SER A 386 -10.51 -8.63 -5.50
C SER A 386 -9.15 -7.94 -5.35
N PHE A 387 -8.91 -6.97 -6.20
CA PHE A 387 -7.68 -6.18 -6.25
C PHE A 387 -7.99 -4.69 -6.20
N ALA A 388 -7.03 -3.91 -5.73
CA ALA A 388 -7.05 -2.46 -5.86
C ALA A 388 -5.62 -1.95 -6.09
N TRP A 389 -5.50 -0.97 -6.99
CA TRP A 389 -4.26 -0.25 -7.24
C TRP A 389 -4.56 1.17 -7.70
N SER A 390 -3.54 2.01 -7.74
CA SER A 390 -3.66 3.41 -8.13
C SER A 390 -2.45 3.85 -8.96
N LEU A 391 -2.67 4.74 -9.92
CA LEU A 391 -1.62 5.52 -10.54
C LEU A 391 -1.56 6.89 -9.86
N VAL A 392 -0.43 7.22 -9.26
CA VAL A 392 -0.15 8.53 -8.66
C VAL A 392 0.63 9.38 -9.67
N ALA A 393 0.05 10.50 -10.06
CA ALA A 393 0.68 11.51 -10.89
C ALA A 393 1.50 12.47 -10.01
N ASP A 394 2.62 13.00 -10.52
CA ASP A 394 3.48 13.93 -9.79
C ASP A 394 3.91 13.38 -8.42
N ALA A 395 4.37 12.15 -8.45
CA ALA A 395 4.58 11.28 -7.31
C ALA A 395 5.87 11.60 -6.53
N ASP A 396 5.88 12.69 -5.75
CA ASP A 396 6.89 12.81 -4.70
C ASP A 396 6.71 11.69 -3.65
N MET A 397 7.72 11.46 -2.83
CA MET A 397 7.69 10.31 -1.90
C MET A 397 6.56 10.42 -0.86
N ASN A 398 6.23 11.63 -0.40
CA ASN A 398 5.13 11.83 0.53
C ASN A 398 3.78 11.47 -0.11
N ALA A 399 3.53 11.93 -1.33
CA ALA A 399 2.30 11.61 -2.06
C ALA A 399 2.14 10.08 -2.29
N VAL A 400 3.25 9.39 -2.57
CA VAL A 400 3.24 7.93 -2.76
C VAL A 400 2.93 7.20 -1.45
N LEU A 401 3.55 7.62 -0.35
CA LEU A 401 3.33 7.03 0.97
C LEU A 401 1.90 7.32 1.49
N ASP A 402 1.37 8.52 1.26
CA ASP A 402 -0.02 8.86 1.56
C ASP A 402 -1.00 7.95 0.81
N GLU A 403 -0.77 7.75 -0.47
CA GLU A 403 -1.61 6.87 -1.28
C GLU A 403 -1.46 5.40 -0.85
N ALA A 404 -0.24 4.95 -0.56
CA ALA A 404 0.02 3.61 -0.04
C ALA A 404 -0.69 3.38 1.31
N ALA A 405 -0.65 4.36 2.21
CA ALA A 405 -1.39 4.31 3.46
C ALA A 405 -2.91 4.29 3.22
N ARG A 406 -3.43 5.17 2.36
CA ARG A 406 -4.84 5.22 2.01
C ARG A 406 -5.36 3.88 1.49
N LEU A 407 -4.66 3.29 0.53
CA LEU A 407 -5.10 2.07 -0.15
C LEU A 407 -5.03 0.84 0.77
N ASN A 408 -4.09 0.82 1.73
CA ASN A 408 -3.85 -0.30 2.63
C ASN A 408 -4.47 -0.13 4.04
N SER A 409 -5.07 1.03 4.35
CA SER A 409 -5.72 1.23 5.66
C SER A 409 -7.07 0.51 5.74
N PRO A 410 -7.34 -0.25 6.79
CA PRO A 410 -8.63 -0.91 6.97
C PRO A 410 -9.74 0.10 7.31
N VAL A 411 -10.98 -0.24 6.96
CA VAL A 411 -12.18 0.44 7.45
C VAL A 411 -12.64 -0.27 8.72
N ILE A 412 -12.75 0.46 9.83
CA ILE A 412 -13.08 -0.09 11.15
C ILE A 412 -14.59 -0.01 11.46
N GLY A 413 -15.32 0.88 10.83
CA GLY A 413 -16.72 1.17 11.16
C GLY A 413 -16.85 2.47 11.98
N GLU A 414 -17.66 2.48 13.03
CA GLU A 414 -17.91 3.68 13.81
C GLU A 414 -16.83 3.92 14.89
N LEU A 415 -16.15 5.06 14.80
CA LEU A 415 -15.17 5.51 15.81
C LEU A 415 -15.48 6.95 16.23
N PRO A 416 -15.14 7.34 17.50
CA PRO A 416 -15.17 8.75 17.88
C PRO A 416 -14.09 9.53 17.11
N ASP A 417 -14.36 10.79 16.80
CA ASP A 417 -13.32 11.72 16.38
C ASP A 417 -12.40 11.98 17.58
N MET A 418 -11.10 11.80 17.40
CA MET A 418 -10.14 11.91 18.50
C MET A 418 -8.84 12.58 18.06
N ALA A 419 -8.28 13.38 18.95
CA ALA A 419 -6.94 13.93 18.74
C ALA A 419 -5.90 12.79 18.70
N PRO A 420 -4.89 12.88 17.82
CA PRO A 420 -3.84 11.88 17.73
C PRO A 420 -2.99 11.87 19.01
N LEU A 421 -2.64 10.67 19.51
CA LEU A 421 -1.78 10.54 20.68
C LEU A 421 -0.38 11.13 20.48
N VAL A 422 0.12 11.01 19.27
CA VAL A 422 1.46 11.43 18.86
C VAL A 422 1.36 12.07 17.48
N SER A 423 2.09 13.16 17.29
CA SER A 423 2.22 13.81 15.99
C SER A 423 3.66 14.24 15.74
N LEU A 424 4.01 14.40 14.46
CA LEU A 424 5.27 14.97 14.02
C LEU A 424 4.99 16.34 13.41
N ALA A 425 5.71 17.36 13.86
CA ALA A 425 5.61 18.72 13.35
C ALA A 425 6.95 19.16 12.78
N ASP A 426 6.92 20.18 11.93
CA ASP A 426 8.10 20.83 11.36
C ASP A 426 9.05 19.85 10.67
N ALA A 427 8.48 18.80 10.04
CA ALA A 427 9.25 17.73 9.42
C ALA A 427 10.03 18.21 8.19
N THR A 428 11.30 17.79 8.13
CA THR A 428 12.15 17.90 6.94
C THR A 428 12.56 16.49 6.51
N GLY A 429 12.66 16.24 5.21
CA GLY A 429 12.84 14.87 4.71
C GLY A 429 11.54 14.07 4.75
N VAL A 430 11.65 12.75 4.80
CA VAL A 430 10.49 11.83 4.77
C VAL A 430 10.53 10.90 5.97
N ILE A 431 9.75 11.21 7.00
CA ILE A 431 9.61 10.38 8.20
C ILE A 431 8.22 9.75 8.20
N VAL A 432 8.16 8.45 8.42
CA VAL A 432 6.91 7.71 8.64
C VAL A 432 6.78 7.36 10.12
N LEU A 433 5.66 7.77 10.71
CA LEU A 433 5.23 7.33 12.03
C LEU A 433 4.53 5.97 11.87
N ASP A 434 5.29 4.89 12.03
CA ASP A 434 4.85 3.56 11.63
C ASP A 434 3.98 2.86 12.66
N TRP A 435 4.41 2.79 13.93
CA TRP A 435 3.72 2.00 14.94
C TRP A 435 3.60 2.73 16.27
N ILE A 436 2.43 2.64 16.89
CA ILE A 436 2.16 3.17 18.24
C ILE A 436 1.40 2.09 19.02
N LYS A 437 1.97 1.66 20.14
CA LYS A 437 1.39 0.64 21.03
C LYS A 437 1.81 0.84 22.48
N LEU A 438 1.24 0.09 23.42
CA LEU A 438 1.80 -0.01 24.77
C LEU A 438 3.01 -0.94 24.79
N ALA A 439 3.94 -0.67 25.71
CA ALA A 439 5.14 -1.48 25.93
C ALA A 439 4.81 -2.94 26.28
N ASP A 440 5.63 -3.89 25.80
CA ASP A 440 5.41 -5.33 25.99
C ASP A 440 5.66 -5.82 27.43
N ASP A 441 6.39 -5.06 28.24
CA ASP A 441 6.70 -5.39 29.64
C ASP A 441 5.50 -5.27 30.61
N GLY A 442 4.33 -4.91 30.11
CA GLY A 442 3.10 -4.76 30.91
C GLY A 442 2.94 -3.38 31.55
N SER A 443 3.89 -2.49 31.41
CA SER A 443 3.74 -1.08 31.80
C SER A 443 2.69 -0.37 30.96
N SER A 444 2.36 0.87 31.32
CA SER A 444 1.53 1.76 30.51
C SER A 444 2.36 2.71 29.65
N ASP A 445 3.66 2.47 29.52
CA ASP A 445 4.53 3.26 28.65
C ASP A 445 4.10 3.11 27.19
N LEU A 446 4.23 4.18 26.42
CA LEU A 446 3.90 4.19 25.00
C LEU A 446 5.17 3.92 24.18
N ILE A 447 5.07 3.01 23.25
CA ILE A 447 6.09 2.74 22.22
C ILE A 447 5.68 3.40 20.93
N VAL A 448 6.63 4.14 20.34
CA VAL A 448 6.46 4.83 19.05
C VAL A 448 7.60 4.40 18.13
N ARG A 449 7.28 3.82 16.98
CA ARG A 449 8.24 3.47 15.94
C ARG A 449 8.12 4.41 14.76
N LEU A 450 9.24 4.90 14.30
CA LEU A 450 9.31 5.79 13.14
C LEU A 450 10.56 5.47 12.32
N TYR A 451 10.49 5.74 11.02
CA TYR A 451 11.62 5.50 10.12
C TYR A 451 11.74 6.58 9.03
N GLU A 452 12.97 6.76 8.54
CA GLU A 452 13.20 7.58 7.33
C GLU A 452 12.97 6.72 6.09
N ALA A 453 12.11 7.18 5.17
CA ALA A 453 11.57 6.35 4.10
C ALA A 453 12.15 6.59 2.70
N ALA A 454 12.97 7.64 2.51
CA ALA A 454 13.43 8.08 1.19
C ALA A 454 14.95 7.94 0.96
N GLY A 455 15.70 7.51 1.98
CA GLY A 455 17.17 7.38 1.91
C GLY A 455 17.91 8.71 2.09
N GLY A 456 17.29 9.69 2.79
CA GLY A 456 17.86 10.98 3.12
C GLY A 456 18.07 11.16 4.63
N ASN A 457 18.48 12.36 5.02
CA ASN A 457 18.43 12.77 6.43
C ASN A 457 17.08 13.45 6.67
N ALA A 458 16.49 13.18 7.82
CA ALA A 458 15.19 13.73 8.17
C ALA A 458 15.17 14.20 9.64
N THR A 459 14.39 15.25 9.91
CA THR A 459 14.15 15.76 11.27
C THR A 459 12.68 16.09 11.46
N ALA A 460 12.16 15.92 12.66
CA ALA A 460 10.82 16.38 13.03
C ALA A 460 10.75 16.68 14.52
N THR A 461 9.72 17.43 14.93
CA THR A 461 9.38 17.64 16.34
C THR A 461 8.27 16.65 16.71
N LEU A 462 8.59 15.70 17.58
CA LEU A 462 7.63 14.76 18.18
C LEU A 462 6.79 15.50 19.22
N ARG A 463 5.48 15.55 19.04
CA ARG A 463 4.52 16.16 19.96
C ARG A 463 3.58 15.09 20.52
N LEU A 464 3.19 15.25 21.78
CA LEU A 464 2.27 14.35 22.46
C LEU A 464 0.93 15.02 22.71
N ASP A 465 -0.14 14.23 22.71
CA ASP A 465 -1.47 14.65 23.14
C ASP A 465 -1.45 15.11 24.63
N ALA A 466 -2.38 15.99 24.98
CA ALA A 466 -2.53 16.50 26.34
C ALA A 466 -2.75 15.38 27.38
N ALA A 467 -3.42 14.28 27.02
CA ALA A 467 -3.60 13.12 27.89
C ALA A 467 -2.28 12.40 28.25
N LEU A 468 -1.20 12.68 27.50
CA LEU A 468 0.16 12.21 27.77
C LEU A 468 1.03 13.27 28.47
N SER A 469 0.59 14.53 28.51
CA SER A 469 1.38 15.66 29.01
C SER A 469 1.55 15.69 30.55
N ASP A 470 0.70 15.00 31.32
CA ASP A 470 0.87 14.81 32.77
C ASP A 470 2.05 13.90 33.12
N ALA A 471 2.63 13.31 32.11
CA ALA A 471 3.81 12.54 32.30
C ALA A 471 4.98 13.48 32.64
N LYS A 472 5.57 13.31 33.78
CA LYS A 472 7.01 13.56 34.05
C LYS A 472 7.80 12.67 33.06
N ALA A 473 7.23 12.52 31.87
CA ALA A 473 7.54 11.55 30.85
C ALA A 473 8.83 11.98 30.19
N GLY A 474 9.86 11.26 30.49
CA GLY A 474 11.02 11.26 29.63
C GLY A 474 10.69 10.48 28.36
N VAL A 475 11.09 10.99 27.22
CA VAL A 475 11.21 10.22 25.99
C VAL A 475 12.63 9.68 25.90
N ARG A 476 12.78 8.41 25.60
CA ARG A 476 14.09 7.79 25.35
C ARG A 476 14.04 6.89 24.13
N GLU A 477 15.15 6.76 23.46
CA GLU A 477 15.34 5.77 22.42
C GLU A 477 15.63 4.40 23.04
N VAL A 478 15.05 3.35 22.47
CA VAL A 478 15.20 1.95 22.87
C VAL A 478 15.45 1.09 21.64
N ASN A 479 15.93 -0.14 21.84
CA ASN A 479 16.07 -1.10 20.74
C ASN A 479 14.69 -1.67 20.30
N LEU A 480 14.67 -2.52 19.28
CA LEU A 480 13.43 -3.15 18.79
C LEU A 480 12.75 -4.06 19.82
N MET A 481 13.50 -4.55 20.83
CA MET A 481 12.99 -5.31 21.97
C MET A 481 12.50 -4.41 23.11
N GLU A 482 12.44 -3.09 22.89
CA GLU A 482 12.01 -2.07 23.85
C GLU A 482 12.96 -1.91 25.07
N GLU A 483 14.20 -2.40 24.93
CA GLU A 483 15.24 -2.35 25.95
C GLU A 483 16.15 -1.12 25.75
N PRO A 484 16.79 -0.60 26.82
CA PRO A 484 17.62 0.61 26.74
C PRO A 484 18.98 0.38 26.07
N GLU A 485 19.39 -0.87 25.86
CA GLU A 485 20.65 -1.23 25.22
C GLU A 485 20.59 -0.94 23.73
N LEU A 486 21.26 0.11 23.29
CA LEU A 486 21.36 0.51 21.90
C LEU A 486 22.75 0.21 21.36
N ASP A 487 22.82 -0.19 20.09
CA ASP A 487 24.10 -0.35 19.40
C ASP A 487 24.80 1.02 19.30
N ALA A 488 26.03 1.09 19.83
CA ALA A 488 26.82 2.33 19.89
C ALA A 488 27.28 2.80 18.49
N GLU A 489 27.28 1.91 17.49
CA GLU A 489 27.68 2.24 16.11
C GLU A 489 26.53 2.83 15.28
N LEU A 490 25.28 2.69 15.73
CA LEU A 490 24.12 3.22 15.02
C LEU A 490 23.86 4.71 15.39
N PRO A 491 23.40 5.52 14.42
CA PRO A 491 23.00 6.90 14.69
C PRO A 491 21.82 6.94 15.66
N ARG A 492 21.80 7.96 16.50
CA ARG A 492 20.75 8.17 17.50
C ARG A 492 19.65 9.06 16.92
N ALA A 493 18.40 8.68 17.13
CA ALA A 493 17.25 9.49 16.77
C ALA A 493 17.01 10.64 17.78
N LEU A 494 17.42 10.48 19.05
CA LEU A 494 17.36 11.49 20.09
C LEU A 494 18.76 11.87 20.56
N ALA A 495 18.94 13.14 20.94
CA ALA A 495 20.22 13.65 21.47
C ALA A 495 20.60 13.05 22.85
N GLY A 496 19.64 12.50 23.56
CA GLY A 496 19.79 11.87 24.88
C GLY A 496 18.45 11.52 25.51
N ASP A 497 18.48 10.98 26.72
CA ASP A 497 17.28 10.79 27.55
C ASP A 497 16.85 12.17 28.08
N GLU A 498 15.89 12.79 27.42
CA GLU A 498 15.41 14.14 27.74
C GLU A 498 14.06 14.07 28.47
N PRO A 499 13.80 14.95 29.45
CA PRO A 499 12.43 15.27 29.81
C PRO A 499 11.72 15.79 28.58
N MET A 500 10.49 15.38 28.33
CA MET A 500 9.74 15.87 27.16
C MET A 500 9.60 17.40 27.23
N PRO A 501 10.20 18.17 26.32
CA PRO A 501 10.03 19.62 26.29
C PRO A 501 8.56 19.98 26.04
N ALA A 502 8.09 21.13 26.53
CA ALA A 502 6.71 21.60 26.34
C ALA A 502 6.35 21.79 24.87
N ASP A 503 7.31 22.05 24.02
CA ASP A 503 7.17 22.25 22.56
C ASP A 503 7.46 20.97 21.74
N GLY A 504 7.81 19.85 22.40
CA GLY A 504 8.09 18.57 21.79
C GLY A 504 9.56 18.20 21.75
N ALA A 505 9.87 16.93 21.47
CA ALA A 505 11.24 16.42 21.34
C ALA A 505 11.67 16.39 19.87
N VAL A 506 12.87 16.89 19.56
CA VAL A 506 13.42 16.81 18.21
C VAL A 506 13.95 15.40 17.97
N VAL A 507 13.44 14.77 16.92
CA VAL A 507 13.94 13.50 16.38
C VAL A 507 14.70 13.74 15.09
N SER A 508 15.84 13.05 14.92
CA SER A 508 16.69 13.14 13.73
C SER A 508 17.01 11.74 13.24
N LEU A 509 16.74 11.46 11.98
CA LEU A 509 16.96 10.14 11.39
C LEU A 509 17.98 10.23 10.25
N ALA A 510 18.90 9.28 10.23
CA ALA A 510 19.78 9.01 9.11
C ALA A 510 19.02 8.26 7.98
N PRO A 511 19.60 8.14 6.77
CA PRO A 511 19.01 7.40 5.67
C PRO A 511 18.56 5.98 6.08
N PHE A 512 17.27 5.69 5.87
CA PHE A 512 16.61 4.42 6.20
C PHE A 512 16.72 3.98 7.67
N GLN A 513 16.99 4.90 8.57
CA GLN A 513 17.04 4.59 10.00
C GLN A 513 15.63 4.30 10.51
N LEU A 514 15.49 3.17 11.20
CA LEU A 514 14.34 2.84 12.05
C LEU A 514 14.69 3.18 13.51
N ALA A 515 13.82 3.93 14.19
CA ALA A 515 13.97 4.28 15.59
C ALA A 515 12.74 3.83 16.39
N THR A 516 12.98 3.36 17.60
CA THR A 516 11.93 3.03 18.57
C THR A 516 12.09 3.95 19.78
N LEU A 517 11.03 4.70 20.05
CA LEU A 517 10.97 5.63 21.17
C LEU A 517 10.03 5.09 22.24
N ARG A 518 10.44 5.16 23.49
CA ARG A 518 9.64 4.82 24.67
C ARG A 518 9.31 6.07 25.44
N ILE A 519 8.02 6.35 25.59
CA ILE A 519 7.45 7.47 26.34
C ILE A 519 6.98 6.93 27.68
N ARG A 520 7.63 7.31 28.75
CA ARG A 520 7.29 6.86 30.10
C ARG A 520 6.07 7.63 30.63
N ARG A 521 5.21 6.90 31.35
CA ARG A 521 4.04 7.44 32.05
C ARG A 521 4.17 7.30 33.55
#